data_bc7cab1e9910e02e1cb97f662a814ae6
#
_entry.id   bc7cab1e9910e02e1cb97f662a814ae6
#
_cell.length_a   1.000
_cell.length_b   1.000
_cell.length_c   1.000
_cell.angle_alpha   90.00
_cell.angle_beta   90.00
_cell.angle_gamma   90.00
#
_symmetry.space_group_name_H-M   'P 1'
#
loop_
_entity.id
_entity.type
_entity.pdbx_description
1 polymer ?
#
loop_
_entity_poly.entity_id
_entity_poly.type
_entity_poly.pdbx_seq_one_letter_code
_entity_poly.pdbx_strand_id
1 'polypeptide(L)'
;MVNAEMDHRLQDLAMRLQAQGMDFEGYMAATGQDQEAMVGELREAAVMATRADLALRAVAEAEGLEVTEDDLDEELEKLAQRVDQTPAEVRMALEEGDQLPAVRSDLRKRKALDWLVEHVQIVDEDGTPIDRADLEVPETETEADENAEEQG
;
A
#
# COMPACT_ATOMS: atom_id res chain seq x y z
N MET A 1 -10.20 5.93 -13.26
CA MET A 1 -9.04 5.71 -12.39
C MET A 1 -9.07 6.68 -11.21
N VAL A 2 -8.80 8.00 -11.34
CA VAL A 2 -8.79 8.92 -10.19
C VAL A 2 -10.10 8.90 -9.37
N ASN A 3 -11.26 8.91 -10.02
CA ASN A 3 -12.54 8.85 -9.30
C ASN A 3 -12.72 7.52 -8.54
N ALA A 4 -12.35 6.41 -9.15
CA ALA A 4 -12.40 5.11 -8.46
C ALA A 4 -11.43 5.06 -7.26
N GLU A 5 -10.26 5.67 -7.36
CA GLU A 5 -9.31 5.81 -6.26
C GLU A 5 -9.86 6.72 -5.15
N MET A 6 -10.54 7.82 -5.51
CA MET A 6 -11.24 8.66 -4.53
C MET A 6 -12.35 7.90 -3.80
N ASP A 7 -13.16 7.14 -4.53
CA ASP A 7 -14.24 6.33 -3.95
C ASP A 7 -13.68 5.30 -2.97
N HIS A 8 -12.57 4.65 -3.31
CA HIS A 8 -11.88 3.70 -2.43
C HIS A 8 -11.39 4.38 -1.14
N ARG A 9 -10.72 5.54 -1.26
CA ARG A 9 -10.23 6.30 -0.08
C ARG A 9 -11.36 6.79 0.82
N LEU A 10 -12.49 7.19 0.24
CA LEU A 10 -13.68 7.56 1.01
C LEU A 10 -14.25 6.36 1.76
N GLN A 11 -14.30 5.19 1.13
CA GLN A 11 -14.74 3.95 1.79
C GLN A 11 -13.81 3.55 2.93
N ASP A 12 -12.50 3.62 2.73
CA ASP A 12 -11.50 3.34 3.76
C ASP A 12 -11.61 4.31 4.94
N LEU A 13 -11.82 5.60 4.65
CA LEU A 13 -12.05 6.59 5.70
C LEU A 13 -13.32 6.26 6.49
N ALA A 14 -14.42 5.96 5.80
CA ALA A 14 -15.68 5.61 6.43
C ALA A 14 -15.55 4.37 7.33
N MET A 15 -14.86 3.32 6.88
CA MET A 15 -14.61 2.12 7.67
C MET A 15 -13.77 2.42 8.92
N ARG A 16 -12.72 3.24 8.80
CA ARG A 16 -11.89 3.64 9.96
C ARG A 16 -12.68 4.45 10.97
N LEU A 17 -13.49 5.42 10.52
CA LEU A 17 -14.34 6.22 11.40
C LEU A 17 -15.35 5.33 12.14
N GLN A 18 -15.98 4.40 11.42
CA GLN A 18 -16.93 3.45 12.01
C GLN A 18 -16.26 2.56 13.06
N ALA A 19 -15.04 2.07 12.81
CA ALA A 19 -14.28 1.29 13.78
C ALA A 19 -13.95 2.07 15.06
N GLN A 20 -13.80 3.40 14.96
CA GLN A 20 -13.59 4.31 16.09
C GLN A 20 -14.89 4.82 16.74
N GLY A 21 -16.04 4.33 16.26
CA GLY A 21 -17.35 4.80 16.76
C GLY A 21 -17.68 6.25 16.41
N MET A 22 -17.03 6.80 15.39
CA MET A 22 -17.17 8.17 14.91
C MET A 22 -17.89 8.17 13.56
N ASP A 23 -18.75 9.14 13.35
CA ASP A 23 -19.33 9.42 12.05
C ASP A 23 -18.55 10.53 11.30
N PHE A 24 -18.91 10.75 10.06
CA PHE A 24 -18.25 11.74 9.23
C PHE A 24 -18.44 13.18 9.76
N GLU A 25 -19.60 13.49 10.33
CA GLU A 25 -19.91 14.81 10.89
C GLU A 25 -19.06 15.07 12.14
N GLY A 26 -18.92 14.06 13.01
CA GLY A 26 -18.05 14.11 14.18
C GLY A 26 -16.57 14.29 13.81
N TYR A 27 -16.11 13.62 12.76
CA TYR A 27 -14.76 13.79 12.23
C TYR A 27 -14.51 15.22 11.74
N MET A 28 -15.41 15.78 10.93
CA MET A 28 -15.32 17.15 10.44
C MET A 28 -15.31 18.17 11.57
N ALA A 29 -16.15 17.97 12.59
CA ALA A 29 -16.19 18.82 13.78
C ALA A 29 -14.89 18.74 14.60
N ALA A 30 -14.30 17.56 14.71
CA ALA A 30 -13.06 17.33 15.47
C ALA A 30 -11.82 17.89 14.76
N THR A 31 -11.75 17.78 13.44
CA THR A 31 -10.61 18.26 12.64
C THR A 31 -10.70 19.74 12.29
N GLY A 32 -11.89 20.33 12.34
CA GLY A 32 -12.14 21.72 11.91
C GLY A 32 -11.97 21.95 10.41
N GLN A 33 -11.83 20.87 9.63
CA GLN A 33 -11.75 20.94 8.15
C GLN A 33 -13.14 21.18 7.57
N ASP A 34 -13.22 21.93 6.48
CA ASP A 34 -14.42 21.97 5.67
C ASP A 34 -14.45 20.83 4.64
N GLN A 35 -15.64 20.49 4.17
CA GLN A 35 -15.84 19.38 3.23
C GLN A 35 -15.12 19.62 1.90
N GLU A 36 -15.01 20.84 1.44
CA GLU A 36 -14.38 21.18 0.16
C GLU A 36 -12.85 20.98 0.25
N ALA A 37 -12.23 21.42 1.34
CA ALA A 37 -10.80 21.19 1.59
C ALA A 37 -10.48 19.70 1.66
N MET A 38 -11.27 18.92 2.41
CA MET A 38 -11.07 17.48 2.51
C MET A 38 -11.21 16.76 1.16
N VAL A 39 -12.22 17.09 0.36
CA VAL A 39 -12.38 16.52 -0.99
C VAL A 39 -11.22 16.93 -1.89
N GLY A 40 -10.70 18.15 -1.75
CA GLY A 40 -9.48 18.59 -2.42
C GLY A 40 -8.27 17.74 -2.10
N GLU A 41 -7.99 17.54 -0.82
CA GLU A 41 -6.88 16.68 -0.34
C GLU A 41 -7.01 15.22 -0.81
N LEU A 42 -8.21 14.65 -0.71
CA LEU A 42 -8.48 13.29 -1.22
C LEU A 42 -8.22 13.18 -2.71
N ARG A 43 -8.60 14.22 -3.48
CA ARG A 43 -8.37 14.25 -4.92
C ARG A 43 -6.89 14.32 -5.26
N GLU A 44 -6.13 15.17 -4.58
CA GLU A 44 -4.68 15.26 -4.79
C GLU A 44 -4.00 13.94 -4.47
N ALA A 45 -4.34 13.33 -3.34
CA ALA A 45 -3.83 12.02 -2.96
C ALA A 45 -4.21 10.92 -3.97
N ALA A 46 -5.44 10.92 -4.48
CA ALA A 46 -5.89 9.99 -5.52
C ALA A 46 -5.16 10.18 -6.85
N VAL A 47 -4.86 11.43 -7.23
CA VAL A 47 -4.07 11.73 -8.43
C VAL A 47 -2.65 11.20 -8.28
N MET A 48 -2.01 11.43 -7.13
CA MET A 48 -0.66 10.92 -6.85
C MET A 48 -0.60 9.39 -6.87
N ALA A 49 -1.54 8.72 -6.21
CA ALA A 49 -1.62 7.26 -6.20
C ALA A 49 -1.85 6.69 -7.61
N THR A 50 -2.76 7.30 -8.38
CA THR A 50 -3.01 6.88 -9.77
C THR A 50 -1.77 7.06 -10.65
N ARG A 51 -1.03 8.16 -10.48
CA ARG A 51 0.22 8.40 -11.22
C ARG A 51 1.29 7.36 -10.86
N ALA A 52 1.44 7.06 -9.58
CA ALA A 52 2.37 6.04 -9.11
C ALA A 52 2.02 4.64 -9.66
N ASP A 53 0.73 4.25 -9.61
CA ASP A 53 0.26 2.98 -10.17
C ASP A 53 0.57 2.86 -11.67
N LEU A 54 0.28 3.92 -12.43
CA LEU A 54 0.57 3.96 -13.86
C LEU A 54 2.07 3.92 -14.18
N ALA A 55 2.89 4.63 -13.39
CA ALA A 55 4.33 4.63 -13.57
C ALA A 55 4.93 3.24 -13.28
N LEU A 56 4.53 2.59 -12.19
CA LEU A 56 5.00 1.24 -11.87
C LEU A 56 4.59 0.21 -12.93
N ARG A 57 3.37 0.32 -13.47
CA ARG A 57 2.92 -0.54 -14.58
C ARG A 57 3.77 -0.32 -15.83
N ALA A 58 4.08 0.94 -16.16
CA ALA A 58 4.92 1.26 -17.31
C ALA A 58 6.35 0.74 -17.14
N VAL A 59 6.94 0.86 -15.94
CA VAL A 59 8.24 0.27 -15.63
C VAL A 59 8.21 -1.25 -15.75
N ALA A 60 7.20 -1.90 -15.16
CA ALA A 60 7.06 -3.35 -15.24
C ALA A 60 6.92 -3.85 -16.69
N GLU A 61 6.26 -3.08 -17.55
CA GLU A 61 6.14 -3.41 -18.98
C GLU A 61 7.44 -3.18 -19.71
N ALA A 62 8.09 -2.03 -19.52
CA ALA A 62 9.33 -1.67 -20.19
C ALA A 62 10.49 -2.63 -19.85
N GLU A 63 10.59 -3.06 -18.60
CA GLU A 63 11.64 -3.95 -18.10
C GLU A 63 11.26 -5.44 -18.18
N GLY A 64 10.08 -5.75 -18.73
CA GLY A 64 9.61 -7.14 -18.89
C GLY A 64 9.44 -7.90 -17.58
N LEU A 65 9.07 -7.19 -16.50
CA LEU A 65 8.89 -7.79 -15.19
C LEU A 65 7.57 -8.58 -15.14
N GLU A 66 7.69 -9.89 -15.05
CA GLU A 66 6.56 -10.81 -14.96
C GLU A 66 6.47 -11.43 -13.56
N VAL A 67 5.24 -11.78 -13.18
CA VAL A 67 4.96 -12.52 -11.94
C VAL A 67 4.91 -14.00 -12.28
N THR A 68 5.80 -14.76 -11.73
CA THR A 68 5.85 -16.23 -11.87
C THR A 68 4.86 -16.91 -10.94
N GLU A 69 4.65 -18.22 -11.09
CA GLU A 69 3.87 -18.98 -10.11
C GLU A 69 4.57 -19.04 -8.75
N ASP A 70 5.90 -19.11 -8.74
CA ASP A 70 6.67 -19.12 -7.49
C ASP A 70 6.48 -17.80 -6.71
N ASP A 71 6.51 -16.65 -7.40
CA ASP A 71 6.21 -15.34 -6.77
C ASP A 71 4.79 -15.31 -6.15
N LEU A 72 3.84 -15.91 -6.85
CA LEU A 72 2.47 -15.99 -6.37
C LEU A 72 2.35 -16.92 -5.16
N ASP A 73 3.00 -18.07 -5.19
CA ASP A 73 2.99 -19.03 -4.10
C ASP A 73 3.63 -18.43 -2.82
N GLU A 74 4.74 -17.72 -2.95
CA GLU A 74 5.34 -16.98 -1.82
C GLU A 74 4.40 -15.92 -1.23
N GLU A 75 3.67 -15.20 -2.05
CA GLU A 75 2.71 -14.21 -1.56
C GLU A 75 1.51 -14.87 -0.89
N LEU A 76 1.03 -15.99 -1.44
CA LEU A 76 -0.05 -16.77 -0.83
C LEU A 76 0.36 -17.35 0.53
N GLU A 77 1.63 -17.76 0.71
CA GLU A 77 2.16 -18.19 2.01
C GLU A 77 2.11 -17.05 3.03
N LYS A 78 2.55 -15.83 2.65
CA LYS A 78 2.50 -14.65 3.51
C LYS A 78 1.07 -14.27 3.89
N LEU A 79 0.13 -14.32 2.94
CA LEU A 79 -1.27 -14.04 3.21
C LEU A 79 -1.89 -15.10 4.13
N ALA A 80 -1.58 -16.37 3.91
CA ALA A 80 -2.06 -17.49 4.70
C ALA A 80 -1.66 -17.38 6.18
N GLN A 81 -0.41 -16.99 6.45
CA GLN A 81 0.09 -16.74 7.80
C GLN A 81 -0.69 -15.63 8.53
N ARG A 82 -1.08 -14.56 7.81
CA ARG A 82 -1.82 -13.43 8.41
C ARG A 82 -3.26 -13.75 8.79
N VAL A 83 -3.87 -14.72 8.09
CA VAL A 83 -5.28 -15.08 8.29
C VAL A 83 -5.44 -16.44 8.95
N ASP A 84 -4.35 -17.06 9.41
CA ASP A 84 -4.30 -18.40 10.04
C ASP A 84 -5.00 -19.48 9.19
N GLN A 85 -4.68 -19.49 7.89
CA GLN A 85 -5.18 -20.44 6.89
C GLN A 85 -4.01 -21.08 6.14
N THR A 86 -4.30 -22.12 5.36
CA THR A 86 -3.32 -22.71 4.45
C THR A 86 -3.22 -21.91 3.14
N PRO A 87 -2.07 -21.91 2.45
CA PRO A 87 -1.94 -21.27 1.14
C PRO A 87 -2.94 -21.77 0.10
N ALA A 88 -3.33 -23.06 0.17
CA ALA A 88 -4.33 -23.65 -0.71
C ALA A 88 -5.74 -23.08 -0.47
N GLU A 89 -6.13 -22.89 0.78
CA GLU A 89 -7.41 -22.27 1.14
C GLU A 89 -7.47 -20.81 0.70
N VAL A 90 -6.39 -20.04 0.91
CA VAL A 90 -6.30 -18.66 0.45
C VAL A 90 -6.35 -18.57 -1.07
N ARG A 91 -5.64 -19.46 -1.79
CA ARG A 91 -5.69 -19.51 -3.26
C ARG A 91 -7.13 -19.77 -3.74
N MET A 92 -7.82 -20.76 -3.16
CA MET A 92 -9.18 -21.09 -3.53
C MET A 92 -10.15 -19.92 -3.28
N ALA A 93 -10.06 -19.26 -2.13
CA ALA A 93 -10.87 -18.09 -1.82
C ALA A 93 -10.64 -16.92 -2.81
N LEU A 94 -9.39 -16.67 -3.19
CA LEU A 94 -9.05 -15.65 -4.18
C LEU A 94 -9.52 -16.02 -5.59
N GLU A 95 -9.50 -17.31 -5.96
CA GLU A 95 -10.04 -17.80 -7.23
C GLU A 95 -11.56 -17.65 -7.28
N GLU A 96 -12.26 -18.06 -6.23
CA GLU A 96 -13.73 -17.91 -6.13
C GLU A 96 -14.16 -16.43 -6.16
N GLY A 97 -13.35 -15.53 -5.60
CA GLY A 97 -13.59 -14.10 -5.59
C GLY A 97 -13.09 -13.36 -6.84
N ASP A 98 -12.52 -14.05 -7.83
CA ASP A 98 -11.87 -13.43 -9.02
C ASP A 98 -10.80 -12.38 -8.66
N GLN A 99 -10.10 -12.60 -7.54
CA GLN A 99 -9.12 -11.66 -6.98
C GLN A 99 -7.65 -11.97 -7.35
N LEU A 100 -7.34 -13.17 -7.83
CA LEU A 100 -5.98 -13.53 -8.25
C LEU A 100 -5.35 -12.56 -9.26
N PRO A 101 -6.08 -12.05 -10.27
CA PRO A 101 -5.52 -11.05 -11.18
C PRO A 101 -5.08 -9.76 -10.48
N ALA A 102 -5.81 -9.34 -9.44
CA ALA A 102 -5.44 -8.17 -8.62
C ALA A 102 -4.15 -8.45 -7.84
N VAL A 103 -4.04 -9.60 -7.17
CA VAL A 103 -2.82 -10.02 -6.45
C VAL A 103 -1.60 -10.04 -7.40
N ARG A 104 -1.74 -10.62 -8.59
CA ARG A 104 -0.67 -10.62 -9.60
C ARG A 104 -0.29 -9.20 -10.03
N SER A 105 -1.28 -8.32 -10.22
CA SER A 105 -1.04 -6.92 -10.56
C SER A 105 -0.26 -6.19 -9.46
N ASP A 106 -0.58 -6.45 -8.20
CA ASP A 106 0.11 -5.83 -7.08
C ASP A 106 1.54 -6.37 -6.92
N LEU A 107 1.74 -7.67 -7.08
CA LEU A 107 3.08 -8.27 -7.11
C LEU A 107 3.94 -7.69 -8.24
N ARG A 108 3.36 -7.51 -9.43
CA ARG A 108 4.08 -6.92 -10.57
C ARG A 108 4.52 -5.48 -10.28
N LYS A 109 3.66 -4.69 -9.63
CA LYS A 109 4.00 -3.32 -9.20
C LYS A 109 5.09 -3.31 -8.12
N ARG A 110 5.05 -4.26 -7.17
CA ARG A 110 6.11 -4.42 -6.16
C ARG A 110 7.44 -4.73 -6.81
N LYS A 111 7.50 -5.69 -7.74
CA LYS A 111 8.72 -5.99 -8.52
C LYS A 111 9.25 -4.77 -9.29
N ALA A 112 8.35 -3.94 -9.82
CA ALA A 112 8.74 -2.69 -10.49
C ALA A 112 9.33 -1.67 -9.51
N LEU A 113 8.77 -1.57 -8.31
CA LEU A 113 9.30 -0.70 -7.26
C LEU A 113 10.69 -1.18 -6.81
N ASP A 114 10.84 -2.48 -6.54
CA ASP A 114 12.11 -3.08 -6.15
C ASP A 114 13.18 -2.84 -7.22
N TRP A 115 12.81 -3.07 -8.50
CA TRP A 115 13.70 -2.78 -9.64
C TRP A 115 14.11 -1.30 -9.68
N LEU A 116 13.18 -0.37 -9.47
CA LEU A 116 13.49 1.05 -9.42
C LEU A 116 14.45 1.37 -8.27
N VAL A 117 14.18 0.86 -7.08
CA VAL A 117 15.07 1.07 -5.92
C VAL A 117 16.48 0.57 -6.21
N GLU A 118 16.64 -0.53 -6.93
CA GLU A 118 17.95 -1.08 -7.29
C GLU A 118 18.68 -0.30 -8.39
N HIS A 119 17.96 0.30 -9.34
CA HIS A 119 18.54 0.84 -10.58
C HIS A 119 18.53 2.36 -10.66
N VAL A 120 17.77 3.06 -9.82
CA VAL A 120 17.75 4.53 -9.80
C VAL A 120 18.78 5.11 -8.84
N GLN A 121 19.29 6.28 -9.18
CA GLN A 121 20.07 7.08 -8.27
C GLN A 121 19.12 7.92 -7.39
N ILE A 122 19.18 7.70 -6.09
CA ILE A 122 18.42 8.48 -5.14
C ILE A 122 19.23 9.75 -4.81
N VAL A 123 18.60 10.90 -4.88
CA VAL A 123 19.23 12.19 -4.59
C VAL A 123 18.37 12.97 -3.59
N ASP A 124 19.00 13.82 -2.80
CA ASP A 124 18.31 14.78 -1.93
C ASP A 124 17.73 15.98 -2.73
N GLU A 125 17.12 16.94 -2.03
CA GLU A 125 16.52 18.14 -2.62
C GLU A 125 17.55 19.01 -3.36
N ASP A 126 18.83 18.92 -2.98
CA ASP A 126 19.95 19.64 -3.59
C ASP A 126 20.58 18.85 -4.76
N GLY A 127 20.09 17.66 -5.06
CA GLY A 127 20.58 16.78 -6.11
C GLY A 127 21.82 15.97 -5.72
N THR A 128 22.16 15.91 -4.42
CA THR A 128 23.28 15.11 -3.92
C THR A 128 22.88 13.65 -3.82
N PRO A 129 23.68 12.70 -4.33
CA PRO A 129 23.37 11.28 -4.18
C PRO A 129 23.32 10.85 -2.71
N ILE A 130 22.25 10.14 -2.35
CA ILE A 130 22.08 9.52 -1.04
C ILE A 130 22.50 8.05 -1.17
N ASP A 131 23.35 7.58 -0.25
CA ASP A 131 23.72 6.17 -0.18
C ASP A 131 22.49 5.36 0.31
N ARG A 132 22.28 4.20 -0.30
CA ARG A 132 21.17 3.32 0.08
C ARG A 132 21.27 2.83 1.51
N ALA A 133 22.49 2.63 2.00
CA ALA A 133 22.74 2.26 3.39
C ALA A 133 22.21 3.30 4.40
N ASP A 134 22.14 4.58 3.98
CA ASP A 134 21.60 5.66 4.82
C ASP A 134 20.07 5.69 4.84
N LEU A 135 19.42 4.93 3.93
CA LEU A 135 17.95 4.80 3.82
C LEU A 135 17.42 3.55 4.52
N GLU A 136 18.28 2.61 4.88
CA GLU A 136 17.90 1.43 5.63
C GLU A 136 17.58 1.84 7.07
N VAL A 137 16.29 1.80 7.43
CA VAL A 137 15.86 1.96 8.83
C VAL A 137 16.32 0.72 9.57
N PRO A 138 17.16 0.83 10.62
CA PRO A 138 17.58 -0.33 11.40
C PRO A 138 16.31 -1.01 11.98
N GLU A 139 16.19 -2.33 11.76
CA GLU A 139 15.04 -3.16 12.17
C GLU A 139 14.77 -3.16 13.70
N THR A 140 15.52 -2.41 14.49
CA THR A 140 15.51 -2.46 15.97
C THR A 140 14.45 -1.55 16.63
N GLU A 141 13.70 -0.73 15.91
CA GLU A 141 12.73 0.18 16.55
C GLU A 141 11.28 -0.32 16.54
N THR A 142 10.96 -1.38 15.81
CA THR A 142 9.56 -1.88 15.72
C THR A 142 9.19 -2.85 16.85
N GLU A 143 10.17 -3.43 17.57
CA GLU A 143 9.88 -4.37 18.68
C GLU A 143 9.84 -3.72 20.08
N ALA A 144 10.23 -2.44 20.19
CA ALA A 144 10.32 -1.78 21.50
C ALA A 144 9.01 -1.12 21.96
N ASP A 145 8.08 -0.83 21.05
CA ASP A 145 6.84 -0.10 21.37
C ASP A 145 5.68 -1.03 21.76
N GLU A 146 5.69 -2.30 21.34
CA GLU A 146 4.64 -3.27 21.73
C GLU A 146 4.80 -3.83 23.15
N ASN A 147 5.98 -3.70 23.76
CA ASN A 147 6.24 -4.28 25.10
C ASN A 147 6.08 -3.27 26.25
N ALA A 148 5.77 -2.01 25.96
CA ALA A 148 5.60 -0.98 26.99
C ALA A 148 4.15 -0.83 27.51
N GLU A 149 3.14 -1.38 26.84
CA GLU A 149 1.73 -1.26 27.25
C GLU A 149 1.22 -2.43 28.10
N GLU A 150 1.99 -3.51 28.29
CA GLU A 150 1.52 -4.69 29.06
C GLU A 150 1.95 -4.70 30.55
N GLN A 151 2.63 -3.66 31.06
CA GLN A 151 3.05 -3.56 32.46
C GLN A 151 2.68 -2.22 33.12
N GLY A 152 1.45 -1.73 32.90
CA GLY A 152 0.92 -0.57 33.59
C GLY A 152 -0.39 -0.87 34.32
#